data_edf9de7e7d1180661ae43713e56f26dd
#
_entry.id   edf9de7e7d1180661ae43713e56f26dd
#
_cell.length_a   1.000
_cell.length_b   1.000
_cell.length_c   1.000
_cell.angle_alpha   90.00
_cell.angle_beta   90.00
_cell.angle_gamma   90.00
#
_symmetry.space_group_name_H-M   'P 1'
#
loop_
_entity.id
_entity.type
_entity.pdbx_description
1 polymer ?
#
loop_
_entity_poly.entity_id
_entity_poly.type
_entity_poly.pdbx_seq_one_letter_code
_entity_poly.pdbx_strand_id
1 'polypeptide(L)'
;RVEHWENAVDAGTHAGRRALAELGGRDASAGGDAAEATVGAFSSVPWFWSDQFDSKIQMVGRCGPEDEPVVVAGDLTGDRFVVLFRRGDLCTAALGLNRPRQVMQARMRMAESLDWDGVAALF
;
A
#
# COMPACT_ATOMS: atom_id res chain seq x y z
N ARG A 1 -6.82 -9.81 -7.82
CA ARG A 1 -5.48 -9.79 -8.44
C ARG A 1 -5.06 -8.35 -8.67
N VAL A 2 -3.82 -8.00 -8.35
CA VAL A 2 -3.24 -6.67 -8.57
C VAL A 2 -2.11 -6.83 -9.58
N GLU A 3 -2.26 -6.17 -10.74
CA GLU A 3 -1.35 -6.32 -11.88
C GLU A 3 -0.42 -5.09 -12.06
N HIS A 4 -0.10 -4.40 -10.96
CA HIS A 4 0.81 -3.27 -10.97
C HIS A 4 2.26 -3.75 -10.85
N TRP A 5 3.18 -3.07 -11.54
CA TRP A 5 4.60 -3.39 -11.54
C TRP A 5 5.18 -3.46 -10.13
N GLU A 6 4.88 -2.48 -9.29
CA GLU A 6 5.37 -2.40 -7.92
C GLU A 6 4.88 -3.57 -7.06
N ASN A 7 3.60 -3.97 -7.19
CA ASN A 7 3.07 -5.14 -6.49
C ASN A 7 3.76 -6.44 -6.91
N ALA A 8 4.21 -6.55 -8.17
CA ALA A 8 4.98 -7.71 -8.64
C ALA A 8 6.37 -7.74 -8.01
N VAL A 9 7.03 -6.59 -7.85
CA VAL A 9 8.33 -6.46 -7.17
C VAL A 9 8.22 -6.84 -5.70
N ASP A 10 7.21 -6.30 -5.00
CA ASP A 10 6.97 -6.61 -3.58
C ASP A 10 6.66 -8.09 -3.37
N ALA A 11 5.78 -8.67 -4.20
CA ALA A 11 5.42 -10.08 -4.12
C ALA A 11 6.61 -10.99 -4.42
N GLY A 12 7.43 -10.65 -5.43
CA GLY A 12 8.65 -11.38 -5.76
C GLY A 12 9.70 -11.34 -4.63
N THR A 13 9.89 -10.17 -4.04
CA THR A 13 10.79 -9.99 -2.89
C THR A 13 10.33 -10.82 -1.68
N HIS A 14 9.03 -10.78 -1.39
CA HIS A 14 8.45 -11.58 -0.30
C HIS A 14 8.60 -13.08 -0.56
N ALA A 15 8.29 -13.55 -1.77
CA ALA A 15 8.45 -14.95 -2.15
C ALA A 15 9.89 -15.43 -2.04
N GLY A 16 10.86 -14.60 -2.47
CA GLY A 16 12.29 -14.90 -2.34
C GLY A 16 12.73 -15.04 -0.88
N ARG A 17 12.31 -14.11 0.00
CA ARG A 17 12.59 -14.19 1.44
C ARG A 17 12.00 -15.44 2.08
N ARG A 18 10.77 -15.79 1.71
CA ARG A 18 10.11 -16.99 2.20
C ARG A 18 10.82 -18.26 1.76
N ALA A 19 11.20 -18.36 0.48
CA ALA A 19 11.95 -19.50 -0.03
C ALA A 19 13.31 -19.68 0.67
N LEU A 20 14.03 -18.58 0.93
CA LEU A 20 15.29 -18.62 1.67
C LEU A 20 15.09 -19.08 3.12
N ALA A 21 14.05 -18.62 3.81
CA ALA A 21 13.72 -19.07 5.16
C ALA A 21 13.39 -20.57 5.21
N GLU A 22 12.62 -21.06 4.24
CA GLU A 22 12.29 -22.49 4.13
C GLU A 22 13.52 -23.38 3.81
N LEU A 23 14.44 -22.88 3.00
CA LEU A 23 15.69 -23.58 2.65
C LEU A 23 16.70 -23.54 3.82
N GLY A 24 16.87 -22.39 4.46
CA GLY A 24 17.76 -22.23 5.62
C GLY A 24 17.33 -23.09 6.82
N GLY A 25 16.04 -23.28 7.03
CA GLY A 25 15.52 -24.18 8.06
C GLY A 25 15.79 -25.66 7.84
N ARG A 26 16.10 -26.07 6.60
CA ARG A 26 16.45 -27.47 6.29
C ARG A 26 17.91 -27.84 6.62
N ASP A 27 18.81 -26.86 6.67
CA ASP A 27 20.21 -27.08 7.04
C ASP A 27 20.47 -26.95 8.55
N ALA A 28 19.48 -26.53 9.34
CA ALA A 28 19.58 -26.34 10.79
C ALA A 28 19.55 -27.65 11.62
N SER A 29 19.78 -28.81 11.01
CA SER A 29 20.03 -30.07 11.74
C SER A 29 21.40 -30.13 12.43
N ALA A 30 22.21 -29.06 12.32
CA ALA A 30 23.46 -28.88 13.03
C ALA A 30 23.32 -27.72 14.03
N GLY A 31 22.78 -28.04 15.23
CA GLY A 31 22.86 -27.34 16.50
C GLY A 31 23.15 -25.83 16.50
N GLY A 32 22.12 -25.02 16.52
CA GLY A 32 22.22 -23.60 16.84
C GLY A 32 20.80 -23.01 16.88
N ASP A 33 20.49 -22.22 17.93
CA ASP A 33 19.25 -21.45 18.09
C ASP A 33 19.08 -20.42 16.94
N ALA A 34 18.78 -20.91 15.74
CA ALA A 34 18.30 -20.07 14.65
C ALA A 34 16.81 -19.81 14.94
N ALA A 35 16.52 -18.64 15.50
CA ALA A 35 15.15 -18.12 15.57
C ALA A 35 14.54 -18.25 14.17
N GLU A 36 13.60 -19.18 14.02
CA GLU A 36 12.83 -19.40 12.79
C GLU A 36 12.11 -18.10 12.44
N ALA A 37 12.73 -17.31 11.55
CA ALA A 37 12.17 -16.08 11.07
C ALA A 37 10.95 -16.44 10.20
N THR A 38 9.80 -16.63 10.84
CA THR A 38 8.53 -16.93 10.17
C THR A 38 8.17 -15.72 9.29
N VAL A 39 8.41 -15.82 7.99
CA VAL A 39 7.97 -14.82 7.03
C VAL A 39 6.44 -14.88 6.98
N GLY A 40 5.77 -13.89 7.52
CA GLY A 40 4.30 -13.79 7.57
C GLY A 40 3.65 -13.83 6.19
N ALA A 41 2.33 -13.76 6.14
CA ALA A 41 1.59 -13.67 4.88
C ALA A 41 1.96 -12.38 4.13
N PHE A 42 1.98 -12.44 2.80
CA PHE A 42 2.21 -11.27 1.97
C PHE A 42 1.11 -10.23 2.19
N SER A 43 1.49 -9.05 2.66
CA SER A 43 0.61 -7.91 2.85
C SER A 43 1.34 -6.67 2.35
N SER A 44 0.82 -6.07 1.30
CA SER A 44 1.33 -4.84 0.70
C SER A 44 0.17 -3.90 0.41
N VAL A 45 0.37 -2.61 0.65
CA VAL A 45 -0.51 -1.55 0.16
C VAL A 45 -0.09 -1.27 -1.28
N PRO A 46 -0.85 -1.75 -2.29
CA PRO A 46 -0.48 -1.58 -3.68
C PRO A 46 -0.42 -0.10 -4.03
N TRP A 47 0.47 0.22 -4.95
CA TRP A 47 0.65 1.58 -5.44
C TRP A 47 0.84 1.55 -6.94
N PHE A 48 0.21 2.50 -7.63
CA PHE A 48 0.49 2.77 -9.03
C PHE A 48 0.45 4.27 -9.32
N TRP A 49 0.98 4.63 -10.47
CA TRP A 49 0.94 6.01 -10.94
C TRP A 49 0.76 6.05 -12.46
N SER A 50 0.28 7.19 -12.93
CA SER A 50 0.23 7.53 -14.34
C SER A 50 0.64 9.00 -14.49
N ASP A 51 1.59 9.25 -15.40
CA ASP A 51 1.95 10.60 -15.79
C ASP A 51 1.18 10.95 -17.07
N GLN A 52 0.36 11.97 -17.00
CA GLN A 52 -0.51 12.42 -18.07
C GLN A 52 -0.22 13.91 -18.35
N PHE A 53 0.58 14.19 -19.39
CA PHE A 53 1.07 15.53 -19.69
C PHE A 53 1.76 16.16 -18.47
N ASP A 54 1.22 17.27 -17.96
CA ASP A 54 1.73 17.96 -16.76
C ASP A 54 1.12 17.47 -15.46
N SER A 55 0.34 16.38 -15.50
CA SER A 55 -0.37 15.85 -14.35
C SER A 55 0.12 14.47 -13.95
N LYS A 56 0.33 14.28 -12.66
CA LYS A 56 0.65 13.00 -12.04
C LYS A 56 -0.53 12.49 -11.24
N ILE A 57 -1.08 11.35 -11.68
CA ILE A 57 -2.10 10.60 -10.94
C ILE A 57 -1.39 9.50 -10.15
N GLN A 58 -1.73 9.36 -8.89
CA GLN A 58 -1.22 8.27 -8.05
C GLN A 58 -2.37 7.69 -7.24
N MET A 59 -2.32 6.38 -7.03
CA MET A 59 -3.27 5.70 -6.17
C MET A 59 -2.57 4.65 -5.32
N VAL A 60 -2.96 4.55 -4.06
CA VAL A 60 -2.52 3.53 -3.11
C VAL A 60 -3.72 2.79 -2.54
N GLY A 61 -3.53 1.54 -2.14
CA GLY A 61 -4.61 0.71 -1.61
C GLY A 61 -5.49 0.10 -2.71
N ARG A 62 -6.69 -0.30 -2.31
CA ARG A 62 -7.67 -0.96 -3.19
C ARG A 62 -9.05 -0.45 -2.87
N CYS A 63 -9.71 0.21 -3.82
CA CYS A 63 -11.10 0.58 -3.69
C CYS A 63 -12.01 -0.39 -4.45
N GLY A 64 -13.24 -0.50 -3.98
CA GLY A 64 -14.31 -1.27 -4.58
C GLY A 64 -15.59 -0.44 -4.73
N PRO A 65 -16.64 -1.01 -5.32
CA PRO A 65 -17.89 -0.29 -5.60
C PRO A 65 -18.65 0.16 -4.33
N GLU A 66 -18.31 -0.43 -3.18
CA GLU A 66 -18.95 -0.09 -1.89
C GLU A 66 -18.16 0.96 -1.10
N ASP A 67 -17.04 1.47 -1.64
CA ASP A 67 -16.22 2.45 -0.98
C ASP A 67 -16.69 3.87 -1.33
N GLU A 68 -16.90 4.69 -0.30
CA GLU A 68 -17.30 6.07 -0.45
C GLU A 68 -16.08 6.96 -0.71
N PRO A 69 -16.03 7.70 -1.83
CA PRO A 69 -14.97 8.68 -2.07
C PRO A 69 -15.18 9.95 -1.26
N VAL A 70 -14.15 10.36 -0.52
CA VAL A 70 -14.15 11.59 0.30
C VAL A 70 -12.98 12.48 -0.12
N VAL A 71 -13.26 13.69 -0.56
CA VAL A 71 -12.22 14.68 -0.87
C VAL A 71 -11.68 15.24 0.45
N VAL A 72 -10.39 15.02 0.71
CA VAL A 72 -9.72 15.44 1.96
C VAL A 72 -8.75 16.59 1.76
N ALA A 73 -8.35 16.87 0.53
CA ALA A 73 -7.50 18.01 0.19
C ALA A 73 -7.77 18.49 -1.24
N GLY A 74 -7.83 19.80 -1.42
CA GLY A 74 -8.05 20.43 -2.71
C GLY A 74 -9.50 20.35 -3.19
N ASP A 75 -9.71 20.45 -4.50
CA ASP A 75 -11.02 20.45 -5.15
C ASP A 75 -10.94 19.61 -6.44
N LEU A 76 -11.99 18.83 -6.74
CA LEU A 76 -12.04 17.94 -7.92
C LEU A 76 -12.09 18.71 -9.25
N THR A 77 -12.46 19.98 -9.22
CA THR A 77 -12.44 20.86 -10.39
C THR A 77 -11.07 21.48 -10.66
N GLY A 78 -10.15 21.32 -9.70
CA GLY A 78 -8.79 21.82 -9.76
C GLY A 78 -7.80 20.79 -10.31
N ASP A 79 -6.56 21.21 -10.40
CA ASP A 79 -5.42 20.40 -10.86
C ASP A 79 -4.67 19.68 -9.71
N ARG A 80 -5.14 19.82 -8.46
CA ARG A 80 -4.47 19.28 -7.25
C ARG A 80 -5.48 18.91 -6.19
N PHE A 81 -5.64 17.62 -5.96
CA PHE A 81 -6.53 17.13 -4.90
C PHE A 81 -6.08 15.77 -4.35
N VAL A 82 -6.66 15.37 -3.23
CA VAL A 82 -6.59 14.01 -2.67
C VAL A 82 -7.99 13.55 -2.32
N VAL A 83 -8.30 12.32 -2.71
CA VAL A 83 -9.51 11.58 -2.37
C VAL A 83 -9.11 10.36 -1.56
N LEU A 84 -9.72 10.17 -0.41
CA LEU A 84 -9.67 8.91 0.33
C LEU A 84 -10.94 8.10 0.04
N PHE A 85 -10.81 6.78 0.04
CA PHE A 85 -11.93 5.86 -0.12
C PHE A 85 -12.24 5.19 1.23
N ARG A 86 -13.48 5.34 1.68
CA ARG A 86 -13.94 4.90 2.98
C ARG A 86 -14.86 3.69 2.88
N ARG A 87 -14.65 2.69 3.74
CA ARG A 87 -15.58 1.58 3.99
C ARG A 87 -15.78 1.41 5.48
N GLY A 88 -16.89 1.90 6.02
CA GLY A 88 -17.10 1.94 7.46
C GLY A 88 -16.01 2.77 8.15
N ASP A 89 -15.26 2.17 9.05
CA ASP A 89 -14.16 2.81 9.78
C ASP A 89 -12.78 2.58 9.12
N LEU A 90 -12.76 2.10 7.89
CA LEU A 90 -11.52 1.80 7.17
C LEU A 90 -11.29 2.78 6.01
N CYS A 91 -10.04 3.18 5.83
CA CYS A 91 -9.52 3.81 4.62
C CYS A 91 -8.94 2.72 3.71
N THR A 92 -9.62 2.43 2.60
CA THR A 92 -9.26 1.32 1.70
C THR A 92 -8.31 1.74 0.59
N ALA A 93 -8.35 3.02 0.20
CA ALA A 93 -7.47 3.58 -0.82
C ALA A 93 -7.33 5.10 -0.67
N ALA A 94 -6.28 5.65 -1.29
CA ALA A 94 -6.10 7.08 -1.49
C ALA A 94 -5.68 7.34 -2.94
N LEU A 95 -6.32 8.33 -3.58
CA LEU A 95 -6.00 8.81 -4.92
C LEU A 95 -5.59 10.27 -4.84
N GLY A 96 -4.51 10.63 -5.52
CA GLY A 96 -4.05 12.01 -5.60
C GLY A 96 -3.77 12.44 -7.04
N LEU A 97 -4.20 13.64 -7.37
CA LEU A 97 -3.77 14.37 -8.55
C LEU A 97 -2.76 15.44 -8.12
N ASN A 98 -1.53 15.39 -8.67
CA ASN A 98 -0.44 16.31 -8.37
C ASN A 98 -0.13 16.49 -6.86
N ARG A 99 -0.33 15.42 -6.06
CA ARG A 99 -0.11 15.37 -4.62
C ARG A 99 0.76 14.16 -4.19
N PRO A 100 1.91 13.92 -4.85
CA PRO A 100 2.66 12.68 -4.63
C PRO A 100 3.10 12.47 -3.19
N ARG A 101 3.51 13.52 -2.50
CA ARG A 101 3.95 13.44 -1.09
C ARG A 101 2.82 12.97 -0.18
N GLN A 102 1.62 13.52 -0.36
CA GLN A 102 0.46 13.19 0.48
C GLN A 102 -0.02 11.76 0.23
N VAL A 103 -0.03 11.31 -1.04
CA VAL A 103 -0.38 9.92 -1.37
C VAL A 103 0.63 8.94 -0.74
N MET A 104 1.92 9.25 -0.74
CA MET A 104 2.92 8.40 -0.08
C MET A 104 2.78 8.41 1.44
N GLN A 105 2.43 9.53 2.07
CA GLN A 105 2.13 9.58 3.50
C GLN A 105 0.93 8.70 3.85
N ALA A 106 -0.15 8.77 3.04
CA ALA A 106 -1.30 7.88 3.20
C ALA A 106 -0.89 6.41 3.06
N ARG A 107 -0.06 6.04 2.06
CA ARG A 107 0.45 4.68 1.89
C ARG A 107 1.18 4.16 3.13
N MET A 108 2.08 4.98 3.68
CA MET A 108 2.85 4.61 4.88
C MET A 108 1.92 4.39 6.07
N ARG A 109 0.98 5.29 6.29
CA ARG A 109 0.01 5.16 7.40
C ARG A 109 -0.91 3.95 7.22
N MET A 110 -1.39 3.69 5.99
CA MET A 110 -2.21 2.53 5.66
C MET A 110 -1.45 1.19 5.83
N ALA A 111 -0.14 1.19 5.66
CA ALA A 111 0.70 0.01 5.91
C ALA A 111 0.77 -0.34 7.41
N GLU A 112 0.59 0.64 8.29
CA GLU A 112 0.53 0.46 9.75
C GLU A 112 -0.88 0.11 10.20
N SER A 113 -1.88 0.87 9.74
CA SER A 113 -3.29 0.67 10.05
C SER A 113 -4.18 1.29 8.96
N LEU A 114 -5.26 0.59 8.63
CA LEU A 114 -6.27 1.08 7.69
C LEU A 114 -7.35 1.93 8.39
N ASP A 115 -7.20 2.30 9.66
CA ASP A 115 -8.21 3.10 10.36
C ASP A 115 -8.42 4.46 9.67
N TRP A 116 -9.70 4.83 9.51
CA TRP A 116 -10.10 6.04 8.80
C TRP A 116 -9.54 7.30 9.45
N ASP A 117 -9.71 7.43 10.76
CA ASP A 117 -9.36 8.66 11.47
C ASP A 117 -7.85 8.92 11.42
N GLY A 118 -7.05 7.87 11.56
CA GLY A 118 -5.60 7.99 11.50
C GLY A 118 -5.06 8.35 10.12
N VAL A 119 -5.73 7.89 9.03
CA VAL A 119 -5.33 8.27 7.66
C VAL A 119 -5.88 9.65 7.32
N ALA A 120 -7.13 9.96 7.64
CA ALA A 120 -7.75 11.24 7.36
C ALA A 120 -7.07 12.41 8.09
N ALA A 121 -6.53 12.17 9.29
CA ALA A 121 -5.79 13.18 10.06
C ALA A 121 -4.49 13.67 9.41
N LEU A 122 -4.05 13.07 8.30
CA LEU A 122 -2.88 13.53 7.53
C LEU A 122 -3.17 14.75 6.64
N PHE A 123 -4.45 15.11 6.44
CA PHE A 123 -4.93 16.11 5.49
C PHE A 123 -5.72 17.22 6.15
#